data_2d56bf779fe003a2d8f1fab74c98e172
#
_entry.id   2d56bf779fe003a2d8f1fab74c98e172
#
_cell.length_a   1.000
_cell.length_b   1.000
_cell.length_c   1.000
_cell.angle_alpha   90.00
_cell.angle_beta   90.00
_cell.angle_gamma   90.00
#
_symmetry.space_group_name_H-M   'P 1'
#
loop_
_entity.id
_entity.type
_entity.pdbx_description
1 polymer ?
#
loop_
_entity_poly.entity_id
_entity_poly.type
_entity_poly.pdbx_seq_one_letter_code
_entity_poly.pdbx_strand_id
1 'polypeptide(L)'
;MIGLVVILILLAAFYGGSRRGVALQLVYSGGFFLSFLVAQKLFLPWGERISLLLPYLSVSPDTKMALFTQEQSFDLDKAYYAAVAFIGFLFIGHLLTKFLGIFASGLRYTRFIPQVDGLIAGFLNVIIAYIWIFLIFKLLTLIPLDAIQGLFKAGSVPRWIVEKSPLLANYFNQMWIIDLI
;
A
#
# COMPACT_ATOMS: atom_id res chain seq x y z
N MET A 1 0.31 17.61 10.34
CA MET A 1 1.38 16.70 10.83
C MET A 1 1.56 15.47 9.95
N ILE A 2 0.51 14.71 9.58
CA ILE A 2 0.63 13.48 8.74
C ILE A 2 1.28 13.77 7.38
N GLY A 3 0.94 14.87 6.71
CA GLY A 3 1.56 15.25 5.44
C GLY A 3 3.09 15.40 5.51
N LEU A 4 3.59 15.95 6.60
CA LEU A 4 5.05 16.05 6.82
C LEU A 4 5.67 14.65 6.94
N VAL A 5 5.03 13.74 7.67
CA VAL A 5 5.51 12.35 7.80
C VAL A 5 5.53 11.66 6.44
N VAL A 6 4.50 11.84 5.62
CA VAL A 6 4.45 11.31 4.25
C VAL A 6 5.62 11.84 3.42
N ILE A 7 5.87 13.15 3.45
CA ILE A 7 6.98 13.76 2.72
C ILE A 7 8.32 13.19 3.19
N LEU A 8 8.53 13.08 4.49
CA LEU A 8 9.77 12.52 5.05
C LEU A 8 9.98 11.05 4.62
N ILE A 9 8.92 10.24 4.60
CA ILE A 9 8.99 8.84 4.12
C ILE A 9 9.38 8.81 2.64
N LEU A 10 8.79 9.66 1.80
CA LEU A 10 9.11 9.72 0.37
C LEU A 10 10.54 10.21 0.12
N LEU A 11 11.02 11.19 0.87
CA LEU A 11 12.42 11.65 0.80
C LEU A 11 13.39 10.55 1.22
N ALA A 12 13.10 9.83 2.31
CA ALA A 12 13.90 8.69 2.75
C ALA A 12 13.90 7.57 1.71
N ALA A 13 12.75 7.31 1.09
CA ALA A 13 12.64 6.34 0.01
C ALA A 13 13.47 6.76 -1.22
N PHE A 14 13.40 8.03 -1.61
CA PHE A 14 14.22 8.57 -2.69
C PHE A 14 15.72 8.38 -2.40
N TYR A 15 16.16 8.80 -1.22
CA TYR A 15 17.55 8.64 -0.80
C TYR A 15 17.98 7.18 -0.81
N GLY A 16 17.16 6.28 -0.24
CA GLY A 16 17.45 4.85 -0.21
C GLY A 16 17.57 4.23 -1.61
N GLY A 17 16.69 4.62 -2.54
CA GLY A 17 16.72 4.18 -3.94
C GLY A 17 17.95 4.71 -4.68
N SER A 18 18.24 6.01 -4.55
CA SER A 18 19.36 6.66 -5.23
C SER A 18 20.72 6.07 -4.83
N ARG A 19 20.85 5.60 -3.59
CA ARG A 19 22.06 4.93 -3.08
C ARG A 19 22.25 3.51 -3.61
N ARG A 20 21.20 2.87 -4.12
CA ARG A 20 21.24 1.48 -4.65
C ARG A 20 21.64 1.44 -6.12
N GLY A 21 21.28 2.46 -6.90
CA GLY A 21 21.41 2.48 -8.35
C GLY A 21 20.29 1.73 -9.07
N VAL A 22 20.15 1.97 -10.38
CA VAL A 22 19.03 1.45 -11.19
C VAL A 22 19.05 -0.07 -11.27
N ALA A 23 20.21 -0.69 -11.48
CA ALA A 23 20.31 -2.13 -11.66
C ALA A 23 19.72 -2.91 -10.46
N LEU A 24 20.14 -2.57 -9.25
CA LEU A 24 19.63 -3.20 -8.04
C LEU A 24 18.19 -2.78 -7.74
N GLN A 25 17.83 -1.51 -8.01
CA GLN A 25 16.46 -1.02 -7.81
C GLN A 25 15.46 -1.73 -8.73
N LEU A 26 15.84 -2.11 -9.96
CA LEU A 26 14.98 -2.91 -10.84
C LEU A 26 14.70 -4.30 -10.26
N VAL A 27 15.65 -4.94 -9.59
CA VAL A 27 15.41 -6.19 -8.87
C VAL A 27 14.35 -5.99 -7.79
N TYR A 28 14.46 -4.92 -6.98
CA TYR A 28 13.47 -4.63 -5.94
C TYR A 28 12.11 -4.27 -6.51
N SER A 29 12.06 -3.48 -7.59
CA SER A 29 10.81 -3.09 -8.26
C SER A 29 10.15 -4.27 -8.94
N GLY A 30 10.91 -5.13 -9.62
CA GLY A 30 10.42 -6.34 -10.25
C GLY A 30 9.87 -7.33 -9.23
N GLY A 31 10.59 -7.56 -8.12
CA GLY A 31 10.11 -8.40 -7.02
C GLY A 31 8.86 -7.84 -6.34
N PHE A 32 8.77 -6.52 -6.16
CA PHE A 32 7.54 -5.88 -5.66
C PHE A 32 6.36 -6.10 -6.61
N PHE A 33 6.57 -5.92 -7.91
CA PHE A 33 5.54 -6.16 -8.93
C PHE A 33 5.07 -7.62 -8.95
N LEU A 34 6.00 -8.58 -8.89
CA LEU A 34 5.63 -10.00 -8.79
C LEU A 34 4.85 -10.29 -7.52
N SER A 35 5.26 -9.72 -6.39
CA SER A 35 4.54 -9.84 -5.11
C SER A 35 3.13 -9.26 -5.19
N PHE A 36 2.96 -8.16 -5.91
CA PHE A 36 1.66 -7.55 -6.18
C PHE A 36 0.75 -8.48 -6.98
N LEU A 37 1.26 -9.11 -8.04
CA LEU A 37 0.49 -10.08 -8.84
C LEU A 37 0.08 -11.32 -8.02
N VAL A 38 0.97 -11.80 -7.16
CA VAL A 38 0.65 -12.92 -6.24
C VAL A 38 -0.41 -12.50 -5.23
N ALA A 39 -0.26 -11.33 -4.61
CA ALA A 39 -1.24 -10.79 -3.68
C ALA A 39 -2.62 -10.64 -4.33
N GLN A 40 -2.67 -10.14 -5.58
CA GLN A 40 -3.91 -9.99 -6.36
C GLN A 40 -4.62 -11.34 -6.64
N LYS A 41 -3.89 -12.42 -6.75
CA LYS A 41 -4.50 -13.75 -6.97
C LYS A 41 -4.96 -14.43 -5.67
N LEU A 42 -4.30 -14.13 -4.56
CA LEU A 42 -4.48 -14.86 -3.32
C LEU A 42 -5.36 -14.12 -2.28
N PHE A 43 -5.59 -12.82 -2.45
CA PHE A 43 -6.24 -12.01 -1.40
C PHE A 43 -7.67 -12.45 -1.07
N LEU A 44 -8.47 -12.88 -2.05
CA LEU A 44 -9.85 -13.31 -1.81
C LEU A 44 -9.93 -14.59 -0.98
N PRO A 45 -9.38 -15.75 -1.43
CA PRO A 45 -9.50 -17.00 -0.66
C PRO A 45 -8.81 -16.93 0.70
N TRP A 46 -7.82 -16.05 0.87
CA TRP A 46 -7.17 -15.85 2.16
C TRP A 46 -7.88 -14.82 3.03
N GLY A 47 -8.57 -13.85 2.44
CA GLY A 47 -9.45 -12.93 3.18
C GLY A 47 -10.52 -13.69 3.96
N GLU A 48 -11.18 -14.65 3.34
CA GLU A 48 -12.16 -15.53 3.98
C GLU A 48 -11.56 -16.34 5.16
N ARG A 49 -10.32 -16.81 5.02
CA ARG A 49 -9.63 -17.54 6.11
C ARG A 49 -9.22 -16.61 7.25
N ILE A 50 -8.77 -15.41 6.93
CA ILE A 50 -8.35 -14.40 7.92
C ILE A 50 -9.54 -13.93 8.75
N SER A 51 -10.75 -13.89 8.19
CA SER A 51 -11.97 -13.52 8.92
C SER A 51 -12.24 -14.44 10.12
N LEU A 52 -11.77 -15.69 10.08
CA LEU A 52 -11.88 -16.64 11.18
C LEU A 52 -10.84 -16.38 12.30
N LEU A 53 -9.79 -15.62 12.03
CA LEU A 53 -8.67 -15.39 12.96
C LEU A 53 -8.65 -13.98 13.54
N LEU A 54 -9.08 -13.00 12.75
CA LEU A 54 -9.05 -11.59 13.14
C LEU A 54 -10.47 -11.07 13.35
N PRO A 55 -10.82 -10.59 14.56
CA PRO A 55 -12.11 -9.95 14.78
C PRO A 55 -12.16 -8.60 14.05
N TYR A 56 -13.23 -8.35 13.30
CA TYR A 56 -13.55 -7.03 12.79
C TYR A 56 -14.40 -6.27 13.82
N LEU A 57 -14.17 -4.99 13.98
CA LEU A 57 -14.95 -4.14 14.86
C LEU A 57 -16.36 -3.98 14.29
N SER A 58 -17.36 -4.37 15.07
CA SER A 58 -18.76 -4.25 14.65
C SER A 58 -19.12 -2.78 14.43
N VAL A 59 -19.69 -2.51 13.26
CA VAL A 59 -20.26 -1.21 12.92
C VAL A 59 -21.60 -1.08 13.62
N SER A 60 -21.80 -0.01 14.39
CA SER A 60 -23.08 0.33 14.99
C SER A 60 -23.82 1.36 14.12
N PRO A 61 -25.14 1.52 14.27
CA PRO A 61 -25.90 2.56 13.56
C PRO A 61 -25.40 3.99 13.79
N ASP A 62 -24.67 4.23 14.88
CA ASP A 62 -24.10 5.54 15.23
C ASP A 62 -22.67 5.72 14.66
N THR A 63 -22.06 4.69 14.07
CA THR A 63 -20.71 4.76 13.54
C THR A 63 -20.65 5.64 12.29
N LYS A 64 -19.83 6.69 12.32
CA LYS A 64 -19.64 7.59 11.19
C LYS A 64 -18.34 7.27 10.46
N MET A 65 -18.47 6.82 9.21
CA MET A 65 -17.32 6.59 8.34
C MET A 65 -17.05 7.84 7.49
N ALA A 66 -15.77 8.18 7.31
CA ALA A 66 -15.39 9.40 6.57
C ALA A 66 -15.59 9.30 5.06
N LEU A 67 -15.53 8.10 4.49
CA LEU A 67 -15.52 7.85 3.04
C LEU A 67 -16.63 6.90 2.56
N PHE A 68 -17.36 6.26 3.46
CA PHE A 68 -18.38 5.27 3.14
C PHE A 68 -19.74 5.68 3.69
N THR A 69 -20.81 5.30 2.99
CA THR A 69 -22.18 5.45 3.47
C THR A 69 -22.45 4.46 4.61
N GLN A 70 -23.51 4.69 5.37
CA GLN A 70 -23.88 3.80 6.46
C GLN A 70 -24.25 2.40 5.95
N GLU A 71 -24.92 2.30 4.80
CA GLU A 71 -25.23 1.03 4.17
C GLU A 71 -23.98 0.24 3.81
N GLN A 72 -23.02 0.90 3.15
CA GLN A 72 -21.75 0.27 2.80
C GLN A 72 -20.93 -0.15 4.02
N SER A 73 -21.07 0.57 5.14
CA SER A 73 -20.26 0.29 6.35
C SER A 73 -20.57 -1.07 6.96
N PHE A 74 -21.74 -1.64 6.75
CA PHE A 74 -22.12 -2.97 7.29
C PHE A 74 -21.41 -4.13 6.57
N ASP A 75 -20.98 -3.96 5.33
CA ASP A 75 -20.31 -4.98 4.52
C ASP A 75 -18.80 -4.74 4.36
N LEU A 76 -18.24 -3.73 5.04
CA LEU A 76 -16.81 -3.38 4.95
C LEU A 76 -15.89 -4.45 5.57
N ASP A 77 -16.40 -5.36 6.38
CA ASP A 77 -15.63 -6.47 6.94
C ASP A 77 -14.99 -7.34 5.85
N LYS A 78 -15.73 -7.66 4.78
CA LYS A 78 -15.21 -8.41 3.63
C LYS A 78 -14.05 -7.68 2.95
N ALA A 79 -14.24 -6.37 2.71
CA ALA A 79 -13.20 -5.52 2.13
C ALA A 79 -11.98 -5.41 3.04
N TYR A 80 -12.19 -5.32 4.36
CA TYR A 80 -11.13 -5.27 5.35
C TYR A 80 -10.28 -6.54 5.34
N TYR A 81 -10.88 -7.73 5.40
CA TYR A 81 -10.15 -8.99 5.37
C TYR A 81 -9.41 -9.21 4.05
N ALA A 82 -10.03 -8.85 2.93
CA ALA A 82 -9.41 -8.88 1.62
C ALA A 82 -8.19 -7.94 1.54
N ALA A 83 -8.30 -6.72 2.08
CA ALA A 83 -7.22 -5.76 2.15
C ALA A 83 -6.07 -6.23 3.04
N VAL A 84 -6.38 -6.80 4.22
CA VAL A 84 -5.38 -7.37 5.14
C VAL A 84 -4.63 -8.52 4.47
N ALA A 85 -5.35 -9.43 3.78
CA ALA A 85 -4.74 -10.53 3.04
C ALA A 85 -3.80 -10.01 1.94
N PHE A 86 -4.28 -9.05 1.14
CA PHE A 86 -3.51 -8.44 0.06
C PHE A 86 -2.21 -7.81 0.57
N ILE A 87 -2.32 -6.94 1.59
CA ILE A 87 -1.17 -6.26 2.20
C ILE A 87 -0.22 -7.28 2.83
N GLY A 88 -0.74 -8.32 3.48
CA GLY A 88 0.05 -9.40 4.06
C GLY A 88 0.91 -10.13 3.01
N PHE A 89 0.30 -10.57 1.90
CA PHE A 89 1.04 -11.21 0.81
C PHE A 89 2.06 -10.28 0.15
N LEU A 90 1.66 -9.03 -0.08
CA LEU A 90 2.57 -8.03 -0.65
C LEU A 90 3.76 -7.77 0.30
N PHE A 91 3.53 -7.71 1.60
CA PHE A 91 4.57 -7.52 2.61
C PHE A 91 5.54 -8.71 2.66
N ILE A 92 5.01 -9.95 2.72
CA ILE A 92 5.84 -11.16 2.69
C ILE A 92 6.68 -11.21 1.42
N GLY A 93 6.08 -10.98 0.26
CA GLY A 93 6.79 -10.94 -1.01
C GLY A 93 7.84 -9.83 -1.08
N HIS A 94 7.55 -8.66 -0.51
CA HIS A 94 8.53 -7.56 -0.39
C HIS A 94 9.73 -7.95 0.51
N LEU A 95 9.48 -8.64 1.63
CA LEU A 95 10.56 -9.15 2.49
C LEU A 95 11.39 -10.20 1.76
N LEU A 96 10.77 -11.15 1.06
CA LEU A 96 11.47 -12.13 0.23
C LEU A 96 12.33 -11.46 -0.83
N THR A 97 11.79 -10.44 -1.50
CA THR A 97 12.55 -9.66 -2.49
C THR A 97 13.75 -8.97 -1.88
N LYS A 98 13.61 -8.40 -0.67
CA LYS A 98 14.74 -7.80 0.05
C LYS A 98 15.80 -8.84 0.42
N PHE A 99 15.38 -10.00 0.87
CA PHE A 99 16.28 -11.11 1.19
C PHE A 99 17.05 -11.57 -0.06
N LEU A 100 16.35 -11.82 -1.17
CA LEU A 100 16.98 -12.19 -2.45
C LEU A 100 17.89 -11.07 -2.99
N GLY A 101 17.53 -9.82 -2.75
CA GLY A 101 18.35 -8.66 -3.13
C GLY A 101 19.73 -8.60 -2.46
N ILE A 102 19.93 -9.33 -1.35
CA ILE A 102 21.27 -9.47 -0.72
C ILE A 102 22.22 -10.16 -1.68
N PHE A 103 21.76 -11.21 -2.36
CA PHE A 103 22.56 -11.97 -3.34
C PHE A 103 22.81 -11.14 -4.62
N ALA A 104 21.90 -10.22 -4.94
CA ALA A 104 22.03 -9.29 -6.06
C ALA A 104 22.80 -8.00 -5.71
N SER A 105 23.35 -7.88 -4.49
CA SER A 105 23.96 -6.65 -3.98
C SER A 105 25.12 -6.12 -4.84
N GLY A 106 25.82 -7.01 -5.55
CA GLY A 106 26.86 -6.65 -6.53
C GLY A 106 26.36 -5.74 -7.66
N LEU A 107 25.08 -5.80 -8.00
CA LEU A 107 24.47 -4.94 -9.02
C LEU A 107 24.49 -3.44 -8.62
N ARG A 108 24.71 -3.11 -7.36
CA ARG A 108 24.87 -1.71 -6.91
C ARG A 108 26.00 -0.97 -7.63
N TYR A 109 27.00 -1.69 -8.08
CA TYR A 109 28.17 -1.13 -8.77
C TYR A 109 27.99 -1.03 -10.29
N THR A 110 26.90 -1.65 -10.81
CA THR A 110 26.55 -1.58 -12.24
C THR A 110 25.71 -0.34 -12.47
N ARG A 111 26.20 0.59 -13.26
CA ARG A 111 25.50 1.83 -13.62
C ARG A 111 25.17 1.83 -15.11
N PHE A 112 23.88 1.83 -15.44
CA PHE A 112 23.43 1.88 -16.83
C PHE A 112 23.61 3.26 -17.46
N ILE A 113 23.31 4.33 -16.71
CA ILE A 113 23.44 5.72 -17.15
C ILE A 113 24.07 6.51 -15.99
N PRO A 114 25.42 6.62 -15.91
CA PRO A 114 26.13 7.12 -14.74
C PRO A 114 25.62 8.46 -14.18
N GLN A 115 25.21 9.39 -15.09
CA GLN A 115 24.79 10.75 -14.68
C GLN A 115 23.45 10.79 -13.95
N VAL A 116 22.51 9.90 -14.29
CA VAL A 116 21.13 9.92 -13.76
C VAL A 116 20.72 8.64 -13.05
N ASP A 117 21.62 7.69 -12.94
CA ASP A 117 21.36 6.37 -12.34
C ASP A 117 20.70 6.48 -10.96
N GLY A 118 21.26 7.30 -10.08
CA GLY A 118 20.68 7.51 -8.74
C GLY A 118 19.32 8.20 -8.77
N LEU A 119 19.08 9.13 -9.69
CA LEU A 119 17.79 9.82 -9.81
C LEU A 119 16.70 8.83 -10.22
N ILE A 120 16.93 8.03 -11.26
CA ILE A 120 15.95 7.02 -11.74
C ILE A 120 15.66 6.01 -10.63
N ALA A 121 16.70 5.47 -9.99
CA ALA A 121 16.54 4.52 -8.88
C ALA A 121 15.77 5.13 -7.69
N GLY A 122 16.04 6.40 -7.37
CA GLY A 122 15.33 7.15 -6.35
C GLY A 122 13.84 7.27 -6.66
N PHE A 123 13.48 7.67 -7.86
CA PHE A 123 12.08 7.79 -8.29
C PHE A 123 11.34 6.44 -8.31
N LEU A 124 11.97 5.38 -8.79
CA LEU A 124 11.38 4.04 -8.74
C LEU A 124 11.07 3.61 -7.31
N ASN A 125 11.95 3.90 -6.37
CA ASN A 125 11.72 3.58 -4.96
C ASN A 125 10.63 4.45 -4.31
N VAL A 126 10.51 5.72 -4.73
CA VAL A 126 9.41 6.61 -4.30
C VAL A 126 8.07 6.07 -4.73
N ILE A 127 7.94 5.55 -5.96
CA ILE A 127 6.70 4.95 -6.45
C ILE A 127 6.29 3.77 -5.55
N ILE A 128 7.21 2.88 -5.21
CA ILE A 128 6.95 1.75 -4.31
C ILE A 128 6.52 2.23 -2.92
N ALA A 129 7.22 3.22 -2.36
CA ALA A 129 6.89 3.80 -1.06
C ALA A 129 5.51 4.48 -1.08
N TYR A 130 5.17 5.18 -2.16
CA TYR A 130 3.87 5.79 -2.34
C TYR A 130 2.73 4.76 -2.40
N ILE A 131 2.93 3.65 -3.12
CA ILE A 131 1.96 2.53 -3.14
C ILE A 131 1.75 1.98 -1.73
N TRP A 132 2.81 1.79 -0.93
CA TRP A 132 2.69 1.37 0.46
C TRP A 132 1.89 2.36 1.32
N ILE A 133 2.17 3.66 1.21
CA ILE A 133 1.42 4.70 1.93
C ILE A 133 -0.05 4.66 1.53
N PHE A 134 -0.34 4.57 0.24
CA PHE A 134 -1.70 4.46 -0.27
C PHE A 134 -2.43 3.23 0.31
N LEU A 135 -1.82 2.04 0.26
CA LEU A 135 -2.41 0.80 0.75
C LEU A 135 -2.70 0.85 2.25
N ILE A 136 -1.77 1.38 3.04
CA ILE A 136 -1.96 1.55 4.49
C ILE A 136 -3.12 2.51 4.75
N PHE A 137 -3.17 3.66 4.08
CA PHE A 137 -4.27 4.59 4.27
C PHE A 137 -5.60 4.01 3.79
N LYS A 138 -5.63 3.30 2.65
CA LYS A 138 -6.84 2.64 2.16
C LYS A 138 -7.34 1.58 3.15
N LEU A 139 -6.45 0.77 3.74
CA LEU A 139 -6.82 -0.18 4.80
C LEU A 139 -7.39 0.54 6.04
N LEU A 140 -6.76 1.65 6.46
CA LEU A 140 -7.23 2.42 7.61
C LEU A 140 -8.62 3.01 7.39
N THR A 141 -9.00 3.34 6.14
CA THR A 141 -10.37 3.82 5.87
C THR A 141 -11.45 2.77 6.13
N LEU A 142 -11.09 1.48 6.13
CA LEU A 142 -12.01 0.38 6.37
C LEU A 142 -12.23 0.08 7.87
N ILE A 143 -11.47 0.70 8.76
CA ILE A 143 -11.54 0.45 10.20
C ILE A 143 -12.51 1.46 10.86
N PRO A 144 -13.62 1.01 11.46
CA PRO A 144 -14.67 1.88 12.03
C PRO A 144 -14.31 2.41 13.42
N LEU A 145 -13.16 3.05 13.58
CA LEU A 145 -12.72 3.71 14.80
C LEU A 145 -12.69 5.23 14.60
N ASP A 146 -13.35 6.00 15.45
CA ASP A 146 -13.43 7.47 15.35
C ASP A 146 -12.06 8.13 15.31
N ALA A 147 -11.09 7.61 16.07
CA ALA A 147 -9.72 8.11 16.07
C ALA A 147 -9.04 7.94 14.69
N ILE A 148 -9.32 6.83 14.00
CA ILE A 148 -8.80 6.54 12.65
C ILE A 148 -9.58 7.31 11.61
N GLN A 149 -10.92 7.32 11.68
CA GLN A 149 -11.78 8.06 10.76
C GLN A 149 -11.50 9.57 10.83
N GLY A 150 -11.12 10.08 12.00
CA GLY A 150 -10.67 11.45 12.19
C GLY A 150 -9.45 11.87 11.34
N LEU A 151 -8.63 10.91 10.87
CA LEU A 151 -7.50 11.18 9.98
C LEU A 151 -7.94 11.54 8.54
N PHE A 152 -9.15 11.08 8.14
CA PHE A 152 -9.71 11.23 6.80
C PHE A 152 -10.73 12.37 6.68
N LYS A 153 -10.65 13.36 7.56
CA LYS A 153 -11.49 14.57 7.48
C LYS A 153 -11.31 15.28 6.13
N ALA A 154 -12.34 16.01 5.71
CA ALA A 154 -12.28 16.81 4.49
C ALA A 154 -11.04 17.72 4.46
N GLY A 155 -10.30 17.71 3.34
CA GLY A 155 -9.07 18.48 3.17
C GLY A 155 -7.80 17.87 3.79
N SER A 156 -7.88 16.70 4.43
CA SER A 156 -6.69 16.03 4.97
C SER A 156 -5.85 15.35 3.87
N VAL A 157 -4.54 15.29 4.09
CA VAL A 157 -3.60 14.60 3.17
C VAL A 157 -3.92 13.10 3.03
N PRO A 158 -4.21 12.33 4.11
CA PRO A 158 -4.62 10.94 3.97
C PRO A 158 -5.84 10.76 3.08
N ARG A 159 -6.87 11.59 3.25
CA ARG A 159 -8.07 11.55 2.40
C ARG A 159 -7.74 11.85 0.94
N TRP A 160 -6.95 12.89 0.70
CA TRP A 160 -6.52 13.25 -0.66
C TRP A 160 -5.77 12.10 -1.34
N ILE A 161 -4.86 11.43 -0.64
CA ILE A 161 -4.11 10.28 -1.17
C ILE A 161 -5.09 9.15 -1.55
N VAL A 162 -6.03 8.80 -0.69
CA VAL A 162 -6.95 7.68 -0.95
C VAL A 162 -7.95 7.98 -2.07
N GLU A 163 -8.45 9.23 -2.16
CA GLU A 163 -9.46 9.60 -3.15
C GLU A 163 -8.87 10.04 -4.49
N LYS A 164 -7.69 10.67 -4.50
CA LYS A 164 -7.16 11.38 -5.67
C LYS A 164 -5.91 10.76 -6.28
N SER A 165 -5.39 9.65 -5.73
CA SER A 165 -4.25 8.97 -6.34
C SER A 165 -4.61 8.43 -7.73
N PRO A 166 -3.94 8.88 -8.80
CA PRO A 166 -4.24 8.41 -10.15
C PRO A 166 -4.02 6.89 -10.23
N LEU A 167 -4.89 6.20 -10.94
CA LEU A 167 -4.92 4.74 -11.10
C LEU A 167 -5.19 3.97 -9.81
N LEU A 168 -4.46 4.22 -8.70
CA LEU A 168 -4.57 3.46 -7.47
C LEU A 168 -5.96 3.62 -6.81
N ALA A 169 -6.49 4.84 -6.74
CA ALA A 169 -7.78 5.08 -6.11
C ALA A 169 -8.90 4.29 -6.80
N ASN A 170 -8.97 4.37 -8.12
CA ASN A 170 -9.99 3.67 -8.91
C ASN A 170 -9.79 2.16 -8.85
N TYR A 171 -8.55 1.69 -9.04
CA TYR A 171 -8.21 0.27 -9.07
C TYR A 171 -8.57 -0.43 -7.74
N PHE A 172 -8.13 0.11 -6.60
CA PHE A 172 -8.40 -0.48 -5.30
C PHE A 172 -9.83 -0.24 -4.82
N ASN A 173 -10.49 0.82 -5.28
CA ASN A 173 -11.92 0.99 -5.02
C ASN A 173 -12.74 -0.05 -5.75
N GLN A 174 -12.42 -0.32 -7.02
CA GLN A 174 -13.06 -1.40 -7.76
C GLN A 174 -12.82 -2.75 -7.07
N MET A 175 -11.57 -3.11 -6.84
CA MET A 175 -11.17 -4.44 -6.36
C MET A 175 -11.61 -4.75 -4.92
N TRP A 176 -11.63 -3.77 -4.02
CA TRP A 176 -11.91 -3.99 -2.59
C TRP A 176 -13.31 -3.55 -2.16
N ILE A 177 -13.94 -2.64 -2.91
CA ILE A 177 -15.25 -2.11 -2.54
C ILE A 177 -16.32 -2.60 -3.52
N ILE A 178 -16.24 -2.21 -4.79
CA ILE A 178 -17.31 -2.46 -5.76
C ILE A 178 -17.48 -3.95 -6.04
N ASP A 179 -16.37 -4.70 -6.17
CA ASP A 179 -16.42 -6.13 -6.50
C ASP A 179 -16.76 -7.03 -5.28
N LEU A 180 -16.72 -6.49 -4.04
CA LEU A 180 -16.91 -7.26 -2.80
C LEU A 180 -18.15 -6.87 -1.99
N ILE A 181 -18.64 -5.65 -2.13
CA ILE A 181 -19.79 -5.08 -1.44
C ILE A 181 -20.89 -4.78 -2.45
#